data_cf98b2a02a6fc095705cad370f9e36e0
#
_entry.id   cf98b2a02a6fc095705cad370f9e36e0
#
_cell.length_a   1.000
_cell.length_b   1.000
_cell.length_c   1.000
_cell.angle_alpha   90.00
_cell.angle_beta   90.00
_cell.angle_gamma   90.00
#
_symmetry.space_group_name_H-M   'P 1'
#
loop_
_entity.id
_entity.type
_entity.pdbx_description
1 polymer ?
#
loop_
_entity_poly.entity_id
_entity_poly.type
_entity_poly.pdbx_seq_one_letter_code
_entity_poly.pdbx_strand_id
1 'polypeptide(L)'
;MDMVRAGITLYGMWPSEEVAHNISLHPVMSLKSHIAFVKTLGKGRKISYGGIYETPSEKRIATIPVGYADGYARGLSNKGYVLIHGKKAPICGRVCMDQFMVDVTEIPEAKEGDPVTLLGKDGSECITMEELGELSGSFNYEFACLITPRVPRICIQES
;
A
#
# COMPACT_ATOMS: atom_id res chain seq x y z
N MET A 1 35.14 15.11 -9.67
CA MET A 1 34.68 13.88 -8.91
C MET A 1 34.74 12.73 -9.88
N ASP A 2 35.40 11.65 -9.49
CA ASP A 2 35.61 10.52 -10.40
C ASP A 2 34.56 9.40 -10.16
N MET A 3 33.79 9.49 -9.07
CA MET A 3 32.74 8.53 -8.74
C MET A 3 31.68 9.13 -7.80
N VAL A 4 30.43 8.78 -8.00
CA VAL A 4 29.29 9.10 -7.11
C VAL A 4 28.48 7.85 -6.79
N ARG A 5 27.86 7.82 -5.61
CA ARG A 5 26.84 6.85 -5.23
C ARG A 5 25.49 7.55 -5.25
N ALA A 6 24.70 7.34 -6.31
CA ALA A 6 23.43 8.04 -6.49
C ALA A 6 22.35 7.62 -5.46
N GLY A 7 22.51 6.45 -4.81
CA GLY A 7 21.60 6.01 -3.76
C GLY A 7 20.17 5.84 -4.23
N ILE A 8 19.20 6.31 -3.44
CA ILE A 8 17.77 6.11 -3.65
C ILE A 8 17.25 6.78 -4.92
N THR A 9 17.96 7.77 -5.47
CA THR A 9 17.58 8.43 -6.73
C THR A 9 17.58 7.48 -7.92
N LEU A 10 18.34 6.37 -7.87
CA LEU A 10 18.27 5.29 -8.86
C LEU A 10 16.92 4.58 -8.88
N TYR A 11 16.18 4.66 -7.79
CA TYR A 11 14.83 4.10 -7.66
C TYR A 11 13.73 5.13 -7.94
N GLY A 12 14.12 6.34 -8.38
CA GLY A 12 13.21 7.42 -8.71
C GLY A 12 12.61 8.12 -7.49
N MET A 13 13.33 8.13 -6.37
CA MET A 13 12.89 8.75 -5.11
C MET A 13 13.89 9.80 -4.64
N TRP A 14 13.41 10.81 -3.92
CA TRP A 14 14.25 11.83 -3.30
C TRP A 14 14.78 11.37 -1.94
N PRO A 15 16.03 11.72 -1.57
CA PRO A 15 16.59 11.35 -0.27
C PRO A 15 15.88 12.01 0.91
N SER A 16 15.43 13.25 0.75
CA SER A 16 14.63 14.01 1.71
C SER A 16 14.01 15.22 1.04
N GLU A 17 13.04 15.85 1.70
CA GLU A 17 12.43 17.11 1.27
C GLU A 17 13.39 18.32 1.31
N GLU A 18 14.51 18.19 2.05
CA GLU A 18 15.53 19.26 2.16
C GLU A 18 16.43 19.37 0.92
N VAL A 19 16.42 18.34 0.07
CA VAL A 19 17.23 18.31 -1.16
C VAL A 19 16.52 19.07 -2.27
N ALA A 20 17.24 19.92 -3.01
CA ALA A 20 16.68 20.65 -4.14
C ALA A 20 16.22 19.68 -5.24
N HIS A 21 14.93 19.73 -5.60
CA HIS A 21 14.29 18.88 -6.61
C HIS A 21 14.48 19.46 -8.02
N ASN A 22 15.72 19.47 -8.51
CA ASN A 22 16.11 20.10 -9.78
C ASN A 22 15.93 19.24 -11.03
N ILE A 23 15.59 17.95 -10.84
CA ILE A 23 15.36 16.99 -11.92
C ILE A 23 14.04 16.24 -11.69
N SER A 24 13.46 15.71 -12.75
CA SER A 24 12.31 14.81 -12.61
C SER A 24 12.78 13.41 -12.28
N LEU A 25 12.30 12.85 -11.17
CA LEU A 25 12.52 11.44 -10.81
C LEU A 25 11.25 10.64 -11.10
N HIS A 26 11.43 9.43 -11.61
CA HIS A 26 10.34 8.50 -11.92
C HIS A 26 10.47 7.26 -11.04
N PRO A 27 9.55 7.05 -10.07
CA PRO A 27 9.56 5.83 -9.26
C PRO A 27 9.51 4.57 -10.13
N VAL A 28 10.49 3.68 -9.94
CA VAL A 28 10.65 2.46 -10.75
C VAL A 28 9.88 1.27 -10.21
N MET A 29 9.22 1.39 -9.04
CA MET A 29 8.54 0.29 -8.38
C MET A 29 7.06 0.59 -8.17
N SER A 30 6.23 -0.40 -8.45
CA SER A 30 4.84 -0.45 -7.98
C SER A 30 4.60 -1.79 -7.28
N LEU A 31 3.71 -1.79 -6.27
CA LEU A 31 3.27 -3.01 -5.59
C LEU A 31 1.78 -3.18 -5.85
N LYS A 32 1.43 -4.30 -6.46
CA LYS A 32 0.05 -4.63 -6.84
C LYS A 32 -0.40 -5.94 -6.21
N SER A 33 -1.69 -6.03 -5.98
CA SER A 33 -2.37 -7.24 -5.52
C SER A 33 -3.78 -7.30 -6.13
N HIS A 34 -4.66 -8.06 -5.51
CA HIS A 34 -6.06 -8.17 -5.93
C HIS A 34 -6.96 -8.31 -4.69
N ILE A 35 -8.26 -8.13 -4.88
CA ILE A 35 -9.26 -8.43 -3.86
C ILE A 35 -9.46 -9.95 -3.82
N ALA A 36 -9.18 -10.58 -2.67
CA ALA A 36 -9.41 -12.01 -2.49
C ALA A 36 -10.84 -12.35 -2.06
N PHE A 37 -11.50 -11.44 -1.35
CA PHE A 37 -12.87 -11.64 -0.85
C PHE A 37 -13.52 -10.32 -0.49
N VAL A 38 -14.85 -10.21 -0.67
CA VAL A 38 -15.66 -9.05 -0.25
C VAL A 38 -16.86 -9.52 0.55
N LYS A 39 -17.16 -8.83 1.66
CA LYS A 39 -18.38 -9.07 2.46
C LYS A 39 -18.93 -7.79 3.07
N THR A 40 -20.22 -7.79 3.31
CA THR A 40 -20.89 -6.76 4.10
C THR A 40 -20.94 -7.15 5.57
N LEU A 41 -20.57 -6.24 6.45
CA LEU A 41 -20.60 -6.40 7.91
C LEU A 41 -21.51 -5.34 8.51
N GLY A 42 -22.44 -5.76 9.37
CA GLY A 42 -23.26 -4.85 10.15
C GLY A 42 -22.44 -4.05 11.17
N LYS A 43 -23.09 -3.08 11.81
CA LYS A 43 -22.50 -2.26 12.90
C LYS A 43 -21.97 -3.13 14.06
N GLY A 44 -20.89 -2.68 14.70
CA GLY A 44 -20.32 -3.29 15.91
C GLY A 44 -19.49 -4.56 15.65
N ARG A 45 -19.10 -4.81 14.38
CA ARG A 45 -18.25 -5.96 14.04
C ARG A 45 -16.78 -5.61 14.15
N LYS A 46 -16.03 -6.39 14.91
CA LYS A 46 -14.59 -6.25 15.07
C LYS A 46 -13.85 -6.89 13.89
N ILE A 47 -12.82 -6.20 13.40
CA ILE A 47 -12.01 -6.64 12.25
C ILE A 47 -10.58 -6.89 12.70
N SER A 48 -10.00 -7.99 12.21
CA SER A 48 -8.62 -8.39 12.42
C SER A 48 -8.27 -8.71 13.88
N TYR A 49 -7.02 -9.10 14.10
CA TYR A 49 -6.50 -9.47 15.42
C TYR A 49 -6.61 -8.32 16.44
N GLY A 50 -7.08 -8.65 17.65
CA GLY A 50 -7.26 -7.71 18.73
C GLY A 50 -8.45 -6.77 18.56
N GLY A 51 -9.17 -6.84 17.44
CA GLY A 51 -10.39 -6.07 17.22
C GLY A 51 -10.21 -4.55 17.37
N ILE A 52 -9.06 -4.02 16.92
CA ILE A 52 -8.73 -2.59 17.04
C ILE A 52 -9.52 -1.68 16.10
N TYR A 53 -10.30 -2.28 15.21
CA TYR A 53 -11.29 -1.60 14.38
C TYR A 53 -12.65 -2.25 14.62
N GLU A 54 -13.66 -1.43 14.86
CA GLU A 54 -15.07 -1.85 14.99
C GLU A 54 -15.89 -1.05 13.99
N THR A 55 -16.76 -1.73 13.24
CA THR A 55 -17.60 -1.09 12.22
C THR A 55 -18.58 -0.11 12.86
N PRO A 56 -18.53 1.21 12.53
CA PRO A 56 -19.42 2.22 13.10
C PRO A 56 -20.87 2.13 12.56
N SER A 57 -21.02 1.55 11.39
CA SER A 57 -22.26 1.29 10.67
C SER A 57 -22.10 0.02 9.84
N GLU A 58 -23.08 -0.28 9.00
CA GLU A 58 -22.89 -1.30 7.96
C GLU A 58 -21.75 -0.87 7.03
N LYS A 59 -20.81 -1.78 6.78
CA LYS A 59 -19.61 -1.57 5.98
C LYS A 59 -19.37 -2.73 5.01
N ARG A 60 -18.90 -2.39 3.83
CA ARG A 60 -18.44 -3.35 2.84
C ARG A 60 -16.93 -3.49 2.92
N ILE A 61 -16.45 -4.66 3.30
CA ILE A 61 -15.04 -4.91 3.63
C ILE A 61 -14.44 -5.89 2.63
N ALA A 62 -13.31 -5.50 2.04
CA ALA A 62 -12.51 -6.35 1.18
C ALA A 62 -11.29 -6.90 1.92
N THR A 63 -10.89 -8.13 1.59
CA THR A 63 -9.67 -8.79 2.06
C THR A 63 -8.62 -8.75 0.96
N ILE A 64 -7.42 -8.27 1.31
CA ILE A 64 -6.27 -8.20 0.41
C ILE A 64 -5.23 -9.23 0.88
N PRO A 65 -4.80 -10.18 0.01
CA PRO A 65 -3.90 -11.28 0.36
C PRO A 65 -2.43 -10.83 0.36
N VAL A 66 -2.12 -9.82 1.17
CA VAL A 66 -0.77 -9.28 1.40
C VAL A 66 -0.64 -8.96 2.89
N GLY A 67 0.52 -9.22 3.48
CA GLY A 67 0.75 -8.91 4.88
C GLY A 67 2.20 -8.60 5.19
N TYR A 68 2.54 -8.59 6.51
CA TYR A 68 3.90 -8.24 6.91
C TYR A 68 4.93 -9.31 6.53
N ALA A 69 4.52 -10.56 6.26
CA ALA A 69 5.43 -11.58 5.74
C ALA A 69 5.86 -11.31 4.28
N ASP A 70 5.09 -10.49 3.55
CA ASP A 70 5.42 -10.00 2.21
C ASP A 70 6.26 -8.71 2.27
N GLY A 71 6.38 -8.12 3.47
CA GLY A 71 7.06 -6.85 3.71
C GLY A 71 6.13 -5.64 3.77
N TYR A 72 4.80 -5.84 3.76
CA TYR A 72 3.86 -4.73 3.92
C TYR A 72 3.73 -4.35 5.40
N ALA A 73 4.20 -3.16 5.75
CA ALA A 73 4.46 -2.77 7.13
C ALA A 73 3.23 -2.86 8.06
N ARG A 74 3.39 -3.54 9.20
CA ARG A 74 2.33 -3.65 10.22
C ARG A 74 1.95 -2.29 10.82
N GLY A 75 2.82 -1.29 10.77
CA GLY A 75 2.57 0.09 11.18
C GLY A 75 1.45 0.79 10.39
N LEU A 76 1.09 0.29 9.21
CA LEU A 76 -0.03 0.79 8.39
C LEU A 76 -1.42 0.42 8.95
N SER A 77 -1.50 -0.41 9.99
CA SER A 77 -2.76 -0.82 10.66
C SER A 77 -3.61 0.39 11.08
N ASN A 78 -4.85 0.48 10.62
CA ASN A 78 -5.78 1.62 10.81
C ASN A 78 -5.27 2.99 10.35
N LYS A 79 -4.16 3.06 9.61
CA LYS A 79 -3.56 4.33 9.16
C LYS A 79 -3.42 4.41 7.66
N GLY A 80 -3.00 3.30 7.05
CA GLY A 80 -2.77 3.23 5.62
C GLY A 80 -4.07 3.06 4.82
N TYR A 81 -3.91 3.09 3.51
CA TYR A 81 -4.97 2.80 2.54
C TYR A 81 -4.35 2.16 1.29
N VAL A 82 -5.19 1.63 0.45
CA VAL A 82 -4.84 1.14 -0.89
C VAL A 82 -5.68 1.85 -1.93
N LEU A 83 -5.32 1.72 -3.21
CA LEU A 83 -6.17 2.22 -4.30
C LEU A 83 -6.87 1.05 -5.00
N ILE A 84 -8.15 1.25 -5.27
CA ILE A 84 -9.02 0.34 -6.00
C ILE A 84 -9.88 1.19 -6.93
N HIS A 85 -9.80 0.95 -8.23
CA HIS A 85 -10.49 1.74 -9.26
C HIS A 85 -10.23 3.26 -9.14
N GLY A 86 -8.98 3.64 -8.82
CA GLY A 86 -8.59 5.04 -8.64
C GLY A 86 -9.13 5.71 -7.37
N LYS A 87 -9.66 4.94 -6.41
CA LYS A 87 -10.23 5.46 -5.15
C LYS A 87 -9.50 4.88 -3.95
N LYS A 88 -9.40 5.68 -2.89
CA LYS A 88 -8.77 5.28 -1.62
C LYS A 88 -9.69 4.35 -0.82
N ALA A 89 -9.17 3.18 -0.46
CA ALA A 89 -9.81 2.22 0.43
C ALA A 89 -8.98 2.09 1.72
N PRO A 90 -9.42 2.65 2.86
CA PRO A 90 -8.66 2.67 4.11
C PRO A 90 -8.53 1.29 4.73
N ILE A 91 -7.37 1.03 5.36
CA ILE A 91 -7.10 -0.21 6.08
C ILE A 91 -7.89 -0.25 7.38
N CYS A 92 -8.64 -1.33 7.58
CA CYS A 92 -9.48 -1.59 8.75
C CYS A 92 -8.87 -2.70 9.62
N GLY A 93 -8.40 -2.33 10.80
CA GLY A 93 -7.77 -3.25 11.74
C GLY A 93 -6.27 -3.45 11.47
N ARG A 94 -5.73 -4.56 11.97
CA ARG A 94 -4.30 -4.87 11.86
C ARG A 94 -3.96 -5.44 10.49
N VAL A 95 -2.80 -5.04 9.96
CA VAL A 95 -2.11 -5.80 8.93
C VAL A 95 -1.62 -7.10 9.57
N CYS A 96 -2.07 -8.24 9.05
CA CYS A 96 -1.72 -9.58 9.52
C CYS A 96 -0.50 -10.13 8.77
N MET A 97 -0.15 -11.40 9.01
CA MET A 97 0.99 -12.05 8.36
C MET A 97 0.84 -12.09 6.83
N ASP A 98 -0.33 -12.50 6.35
CA ASP A 98 -0.57 -12.82 4.95
C ASP A 98 -1.77 -12.07 4.35
N GLN A 99 -2.42 -11.20 5.12
CA GLN A 99 -3.59 -10.44 4.65
C GLN A 99 -3.90 -9.23 5.52
N PHE A 100 -4.66 -8.30 4.96
CA PHE A 100 -5.32 -7.21 5.69
C PHE A 100 -6.67 -6.87 5.06
N MET A 101 -7.48 -6.09 5.76
CA MET A 101 -8.81 -5.69 5.33
C MET A 101 -8.88 -4.21 5.04
N VAL A 102 -9.70 -3.83 4.06
CA VAL A 102 -9.96 -2.44 3.67
C VAL A 102 -11.45 -2.18 3.57
N ASP A 103 -11.86 -0.95 3.88
CA ASP A 103 -13.23 -0.48 3.69
C ASP A 103 -13.43 -0.07 2.22
N VAL A 104 -14.33 -0.77 1.53
CA VAL A 104 -14.73 -0.50 0.14
C VAL A 104 -16.18 -0.04 0.03
N THR A 105 -16.76 0.49 1.11
CA THR A 105 -18.15 0.96 1.14
C THR A 105 -18.40 2.05 0.08
N GLU A 106 -17.43 2.95 -0.12
CA GLU A 106 -17.49 4.03 -1.11
C GLU A 106 -17.06 3.58 -2.53
N ILE A 107 -16.80 2.28 -2.71
CA ILE A 107 -16.42 1.66 -3.99
C ILE A 107 -17.37 0.49 -4.26
N PRO A 108 -18.66 0.77 -4.54
CA PRO A 108 -19.68 -0.28 -4.63
C PRO A 108 -19.44 -1.28 -5.77
N GLU A 109 -18.68 -0.90 -6.78
CA GLU A 109 -18.25 -1.74 -7.90
C GLU A 109 -17.13 -2.72 -7.56
N ALA A 110 -16.40 -2.54 -6.43
CA ALA A 110 -15.30 -3.41 -6.05
C ALA A 110 -15.76 -4.85 -5.82
N LYS A 111 -15.05 -5.82 -6.41
CA LYS A 111 -15.36 -7.26 -6.37
C LYS A 111 -14.10 -8.11 -6.29
N GLU A 112 -14.28 -9.38 -6.00
CA GLU A 112 -13.20 -10.36 -6.02
C GLU A 112 -12.50 -10.40 -7.36
N GLY A 113 -11.16 -10.45 -7.33
CA GLY A 113 -10.29 -10.41 -8.51
C GLY A 113 -9.91 -9.02 -8.97
N ASP A 114 -10.57 -7.96 -8.51
CA ASP A 114 -10.21 -6.59 -8.89
C ASP A 114 -8.79 -6.24 -8.46
N PRO A 115 -8.02 -5.52 -9.29
CA PRO A 115 -6.66 -5.10 -8.97
C PRO A 115 -6.64 -4.11 -7.81
N VAL A 116 -5.63 -4.23 -6.96
CA VAL A 116 -5.38 -3.36 -5.81
C VAL A 116 -3.98 -2.79 -5.91
N THR A 117 -3.85 -1.48 -5.81
CA THR A 117 -2.56 -0.79 -5.78
C THR A 117 -2.17 -0.47 -4.34
N LEU A 118 -1.07 -1.06 -3.88
CA LEU A 118 -0.50 -0.82 -2.56
C LEU A 118 0.61 0.24 -2.61
N LEU A 119 1.28 0.36 -3.75
CA LEU A 119 2.30 1.35 -4.06
C LEU A 119 2.22 1.67 -5.55
N GLY A 120 2.34 2.95 -5.91
CA GLY A 120 2.32 3.42 -7.29
C GLY A 120 0.97 3.98 -7.71
N LYS A 121 0.78 4.13 -9.02
CA LYS A 121 -0.38 4.82 -9.61
C LYS A 121 -1.57 3.88 -9.84
N ASP A 122 -2.78 4.45 -9.68
CA ASP A 122 -4.05 3.88 -10.08
C ASP A 122 -4.98 5.03 -10.54
N GLY A 123 -5.18 5.16 -11.85
CA GLY A 123 -5.85 6.32 -12.43
C GLY A 123 -5.08 7.61 -12.17
N SER A 124 -5.76 8.60 -11.57
CA SER A 124 -5.17 9.88 -11.16
C SER A 124 -4.52 9.86 -9.79
N GLU A 125 -4.79 8.83 -8.98
CA GLU A 125 -4.27 8.68 -7.62
C GLU A 125 -2.91 7.96 -7.61
N CYS A 126 -2.12 8.24 -6.59
CA CYS A 126 -0.81 7.61 -6.40
C CYS A 126 -0.53 7.42 -4.92
N ILE A 127 0.01 6.26 -4.55
CA ILE A 127 0.60 6.01 -3.23
C ILE A 127 2.11 6.00 -3.42
N THR A 128 2.82 6.87 -2.72
CA THR A 128 4.29 6.95 -2.81
C THR A 128 4.96 6.13 -1.70
N MET A 129 6.25 5.85 -1.89
CA MET A 129 7.06 5.15 -0.88
C MET A 129 7.27 6.02 0.36
N GLU A 130 7.40 7.32 0.16
CA GLU A 130 7.54 8.31 1.22
C GLU A 130 6.30 8.31 2.11
N GLU A 131 5.11 8.36 1.51
CA GLU A 131 3.84 8.31 2.23
C GLU A 131 3.67 7.01 3.03
N LEU A 132 3.99 5.87 2.44
CA LEU A 132 3.94 4.58 3.15
C LEU A 132 4.94 4.53 4.32
N GLY A 133 6.13 5.07 4.13
CA GLY A 133 7.14 5.20 5.18
C GLY A 133 6.59 6.02 6.35
N GLU A 134 6.11 7.22 6.09
CA GLU A 134 5.56 8.12 7.10
C GLU A 134 4.38 7.49 7.86
N LEU A 135 3.38 6.96 7.14
CA LEU A 135 2.20 6.30 7.75
C LEU A 135 2.57 5.08 8.60
N SER A 136 3.60 4.36 8.22
CA SER A 136 4.06 3.16 8.95
C SER A 136 4.97 3.47 10.15
N GLY A 137 5.47 4.70 10.25
CA GLY A 137 6.48 5.10 11.24
C GLY A 137 7.90 4.68 10.87
N SER A 138 8.17 4.57 9.57
CA SER A 138 9.43 4.22 8.94
C SER A 138 9.84 5.32 7.95
N PHE A 139 10.73 5.04 7.01
CA PHE A 139 11.07 5.95 5.91
C PHE A 139 11.25 5.18 4.60
N ASN A 140 11.29 5.88 3.48
CA ASN A 140 11.22 5.29 2.14
C ASN A 140 12.30 4.22 1.87
N TYR A 141 13.54 4.42 2.31
CA TYR A 141 14.64 3.45 2.15
C TYR A 141 14.34 2.12 2.85
N GLU A 142 13.91 2.21 4.12
CA GLU A 142 13.58 1.03 4.92
C GLU A 142 12.39 0.31 4.31
N PHE A 143 11.32 1.03 3.97
CA PHE A 143 10.12 0.42 3.38
C PHE A 143 10.45 -0.34 2.09
N ALA A 144 11.29 0.23 1.21
CA ALA A 144 11.72 -0.44 -0.01
C ALA A 144 12.46 -1.77 0.27
N CYS A 145 13.25 -1.82 1.36
CA CYS A 145 13.98 -3.02 1.75
C CYS A 145 13.12 -4.09 2.42
N LEU A 146 11.94 -3.74 2.96
CA LEU A 146 11.06 -4.67 3.64
C LEU A 146 10.42 -5.70 2.70
N ILE A 147 10.22 -5.36 1.42
CA ILE A 147 9.55 -6.26 0.47
C ILE A 147 10.35 -7.55 0.30
N THR A 148 9.76 -8.67 0.75
CA THR A 148 10.43 -9.97 0.85
C THR A 148 10.51 -10.69 -0.50
N PRO A 149 11.33 -11.77 -0.64
CA PRO A 149 11.37 -12.62 -1.83
C PRO A 149 10.05 -13.37 -2.12
N ARG A 150 9.09 -13.38 -1.20
CA ARG A 150 7.75 -13.95 -1.44
C ARG A 150 6.99 -13.20 -2.54
N VAL A 151 7.29 -11.91 -2.72
CA VAL A 151 6.67 -11.07 -3.73
C VAL A 151 7.45 -11.20 -5.05
N PRO A 152 6.86 -11.73 -6.12
CA PRO A 152 7.50 -11.80 -7.44
C PRO A 152 7.88 -10.40 -7.96
N ARG A 153 9.07 -10.28 -8.56
CA ARG A 153 9.51 -9.07 -9.26
C ARG A 153 9.32 -9.28 -10.75
N ILE A 154 8.53 -8.42 -11.35
CA ILE A 154 8.24 -8.46 -12.79
C ILE A 154 8.78 -7.17 -13.39
N CYS A 155 9.75 -7.30 -14.31
CA CYS A 155 10.24 -6.15 -15.06
C CYS A 155 9.24 -5.82 -16.18
N ILE A 156 8.74 -4.58 -16.17
CA ILE A 156 7.86 -4.06 -17.22
C ILE A 156 8.71 -3.15 -18.10
N GLN A 157 8.80 -3.43 -19.39
CA GLN A 157 9.36 -2.50 -20.37
C GLN A 157 8.21 -1.60 -20.83
N GLU A 158 8.33 -0.30 -20.60
CA GLU A 158 7.46 0.67 -21.25
C GLU A 158 7.85 0.70 -22.74
N SER A 159 6.88 0.39 -23.58
CA SER A 159 6.99 0.44 -25.06
C SER A 159 6.88 1.87 -25.56
#